data_a3d44e4261970fe23e878e87db470d40
#
_entry.id   a3d44e4261970fe23e878e87db470d40
#
_cell.length_a   1.000
_cell.length_b   1.000
_cell.length_c   1.000
_cell.angle_alpha   90.00
_cell.angle_beta   90.00
_cell.angle_gamma   90.00
#
_symmetry.space_group_name_H-M   'P 1'
#
loop_
_entity.id
_entity.type
_entity.pdbx_description
1 polymer ?
#
loop_
_entity_poly.entity_id
_entity_poly.type
_entity_poly.pdbx_seq_one_letter_code
_entity_poly.pdbx_strand_id
1 'polypeptide(L)'
;FQDAILAEGIRIYMPTTQEWNAEQQQQLKEVSIEDLLPRDEISIDMESVVAMLHGKRILITGSAGSIGSEMVRQIAKYCPAELILIDSAETPQHDIRLMMAKQFPEIKAETIVTTICSKSRMEHIFKTYMPDYVFHAAAYKHVPMMENNPCESIQNNVYGTKILADLAVKYGVKKFVMISTDKAVNPTNVMGCSKRICEIYVQSLNKAVKEGIVKGETQFVTTRFGNVLVKKSIDAFVL
;
A
#
# COMPACT_ATOMS: atom_id res chain seq x y z
N PHE A 1 -5.99 -25.46 -11.18
CA PHE A 1 -5.93 -26.07 -12.52
C PHE A 1 -5.80 -24.99 -13.60
N GLN A 2 -6.62 -23.93 -13.57
CA GLN A 2 -6.58 -22.80 -14.52
C GLN A 2 -5.29 -21.99 -14.41
N ASP A 3 -4.79 -21.72 -13.21
CA ASP A 3 -3.54 -21.00 -12.98
C ASP A 3 -2.32 -21.72 -13.56
N ALA A 4 -2.32 -23.06 -13.52
CA ALA A 4 -1.25 -23.87 -14.10
C ALA A 4 -1.23 -23.80 -15.64
N ILE A 5 -2.40 -23.71 -16.26
CA ILE A 5 -2.54 -23.62 -17.73
C ILE A 5 -2.08 -22.23 -18.23
N LEU A 6 -2.43 -21.16 -17.52
CA LEU A 6 -2.00 -19.80 -17.86
C LEU A 6 -0.49 -19.58 -17.64
N ALA A 7 0.10 -20.24 -16.63
CA ALA A 7 1.55 -20.19 -16.37
C ALA A 7 2.38 -20.82 -17.51
N GLU A 8 1.80 -21.80 -18.23
CA GLU A 8 2.43 -22.45 -19.39
C GLU A 8 2.22 -21.68 -20.71
N GLY A 9 1.62 -20.48 -20.66
CA GLY A 9 1.38 -19.66 -21.84
C GLY A 9 0.27 -20.18 -22.77
N ILE A 10 -0.59 -21.06 -22.30
CA ILE A 10 -1.72 -21.60 -23.05
C ILE A 10 -2.86 -20.59 -23.06
N ARG A 11 -3.34 -20.21 -24.24
CA ARG A 11 -4.48 -19.31 -24.40
C ARG A 11 -5.79 -20.05 -24.16
N ILE A 12 -6.59 -19.53 -23.26
CA ILE A 12 -7.91 -20.05 -22.95
C ILE A 12 -8.96 -19.18 -23.65
N TYR A 13 -9.92 -19.78 -24.34
CA TYR A 13 -11.02 -19.09 -24.98
C TYR A 13 -12.34 -19.51 -24.35
N MET A 14 -13.21 -18.55 -24.08
CA MET A 14 -14.59 -18.81 -23.64
C MET A 14 -15.57 -18.26 -24.65
N PRO A 15 -16.74 -18.92 -24.85
CA PRO A 15 -17.80 -18.36 -25.69
C PRO A 15 -18.33 -17.08 -25.04
N THR A 16 -18.50 -16.03 -25.85
CA THR A 16 -19.17 -14.80 -25.40
C THR A 16 -20.63 -15.14 -25.11
N THR A 17 -20.99 -15.06 -23.84
CA THR A 17 -22.29 -15.45 -23.27
C THR A 17 -23.50 -14.77 -23.86
N GLN A 18 -24.55 -15.33 -23.70
CA GLN A 18 -25.72 -15.31 -22.84
C GLN A 18 -26.94 -15.84 -23.53
N GLU A 19 -27.23 -16.53 -24.24
CA GLU A 19 -28.43 -17.17 -24.76
C GLU A 19 -28.14 -17.95 -26.04
N TRP A 20 -28.38 -19.25 -25.97
CA TRP A 20 -28.30 -20.16 -27.07
C TRP A 20 -29.35 -19.79 -28.15
N ASN A 21 -28.94 -18.97 -29.11
CA ASN A 21 -29.62 -18.86 -30.38
C ASN A 21 -28.80 -19.60 -31.45
N ALA A 22 -29.36 -20.63 -31.99
CA ALA A 22 -28.70 -21.59 -32.88
C ALA A 22 -28.20 -21.02 -34.23
N GLU A 23 -28.31 -19.72 -34.47
CA GLU A 23 -27.96 -19.08 -35.75
C GLU A 23 -26.81 -18.07 -35.67
N GLN A 24 -26.21 -17.82 -34.49
CA GLN A 24 -25.06 -16.93 -34.37
C GLN A 24 -23.76 -17.72 -34.20
N GLN A 25 -22.80 -17.48 -35.11
CA GLN A 25 -21.44 -17.97 -34.97
C GLN A 25 -20.88 -17.52 -33.60
N GLN A 26 -20.58 -18.51 -32.75
CA GLN A 26 -19.95 -18.25 -31.44
C GLN A 26 -18.60 -17.55 -31.66
N GLN A 27 -18.52 -16.28 -31.32
CA GLN A 27 -17.25 -15.60 -31.21
C GLN A 27 -16.56 -16.07 -29.92
N LEU A 28 -15.43 -16.72 -30.09
CA LEU A 28 -14.56 -17.09 -28.98
C LEU A 28 -13.77 -15.87 -28.54
N LYS A 29 -13.94 -15.45 -27.28
CA LYS A 29 -13.15 -14.40 -26.65
C LYS A 29 -11.97 -15.04 -25.90
N GLU A 30 -10.77 -14.48 -26.06
CA GLU A 30 -9.61 -14.85 -25.23
C GLU A 30 -9.90 -14.44 -23.79
N VAL A 31 -9.78 -15.40 -22.86
CA VAL A 31 -10.08 -15.19 -21.45
C VAL A 31 -8.95 -14.39 -20.83
N SER A 32 -9.24 -13.21 -20.34
CA SER A 32 -8.33 -12.44 -19.50
C SER A 32 -8.41 -12.92 -18.04
N ILE A 33 -7.38 -12.60 -17.23
CA ILE A 33 -7.39 -12.93 -15.80
C ILE A 33 -8.56 -12.21 -15.10
N GLU A 34 -8.94 -11.03 -15.60
CA GLU A 34 -10.07 -10.24 -15.12
C GLU A 34 -11.42 -10.95 -15.34
N ASP A 35 -11.57 -11.67 -16.46
CA ASP A 35 -12.79 -12.45 -16.77
C ASP A 35 -12.99 -13.65 -15.81
N LEU A 36 -11.92 -14.14 -15.18
CA LEU A 36 -11.95 -15.25 -14.23
C LEU A 36 -12.25 -14.80 -12.78
N LEU A 37 -12.18 -13.52 -12.52
CA LEU A 37 -12.44 -12.92 -11.21
C LEU A 37 -13.61 -11.95 -11.32
N PRO A 38 -14.87 -12.41 -11.21
CA PRO A 38 -16.03 -11.52 -11.21
C PRO A 38 -15.91 -10.59 -9.98
N ARG A 39 -15.46 -9.37 -10.23
CA ARG A 39 -15.46 -8.28 -9.26
C ARG A 39 -16.28 -7.16 -9.85
N ASP A 40 -17.19 -6.63 -9.06
CA ASP A 40 -17.85 -5.38 -9.40
C ASP A 40 -16.78 -4.29 -9.54
N GLU A 41 -16.84 -3.52 -10.61
CA GLU A 41 -15.98 -2.35 -10.77
C GLU A 41 -16.30 -1.36 -9.66
N ILE A 42 -15.31 -1.07 -8.83
CA ILE A 42 -15.42 -0.04 -7.80
C ILE A 42 -15.38 1.30 -8.52
N SER A 43 -16.50 2.02 -8.52
CA SER A 43 -16.52 3.40 -8.99
C SER A 43 -15.77 4.28 -7.98
N ILE A 44 -14.66 4.84 -8.40
CA ILE A 44 -13.81 5.69 -7.59
C ILE A 44 -14.27 7.15 -7.76
N ASP A 45 -14.54 7.84 -6.67
CA ASP A 45 -14.73 9.28 -6.67
C ASP A 45 -13.38 9.98 -6.88
N MET A 46 -13.03 10.19 -8.15
CA MET A 46 -11.77 10.80 -8.57
C MET A 46 -11.63 12.23 -8.07
N GLU A 47 -12.71 12.98 -7.93
CA GLU A 47 -12.67 14.38 -7.44
C GLU A 47 -12.23 14.41 -5.98
N SER A 48 -12.78 13.55 -5.15
CA SER A 48 -12.37 13.41 -3.75
C SER A 48 -10.90 12.99 -3.61
N VAL A 49 -10.40 12.10 -4.47
CA VAL A 49 -8.99 11.69 -4.49
C VAL A 49 -8.08 12.86 -4.84
N VAL A 50 -8.40 13.59 -5.92
CA VAL A 50 -7.65 14.80 -6.32
C VAL A 50 -7.63 15.80 -5.17
N ALA A 51 -8.77 16.12 -4.58
CA ALA A 51 -8.88 17.08 -3.47
C ALA A 51 -8.04 16.65 -2.26
N MET A 52 -7.93 15.33 -2.00
CA MET A 52 -7.14 14.80 -0.91
C MET A 52 -5.63 14.89 -1.18
N LEU A 53 -5.16 14.66 -2.40
CA LEU A 53 -3.73 14.47 -2.69
C LEU A 53 -3.06 15.70 -3.31
N HIS A 54 -3.79 16.49 -4.08
CA HIS A 54 -3.25 17.65 -4.77
C HIS A 54 -2.67 18.67 -3.80
N GLY A 55 -1.43 19.10 -4.06
CA GLY A 55 -0.75 20.13 -3.26
C GLY A 55 -0.41 19.69 -1.83
N LYS A 56 -0.44 18.39 -1.50
CA LYS A 56 -0.13 17.86 -0.16
C LYS A 56 1.29 17.30 -0.08
N ARG A 57 1.85 17.31 1.12
CA ARG A 57 3.11 16.64 1.44
C ARG A 57 2.79 15.22 1.89
N ILE A 58 3.29 14.24 1.17
CA ILE A 58 2.89 12.85 1.35
C ILE A 58 4.13 12.00 1.65
N LEU A 59 4.12 11.31 2.77
CA LEU A 59 5.17 10.39 3.17
C LEU A 59 4.74 8.96 2.84
N ILE A 60 5.61 8.23 2.12
CA ILE A 60 5.38 6.82 1.76
C ILE A 60 6.54 5.99 2.30
N THR A 61 6.26 5.03 3.17
CA THR A 61 7.25 4.09 3.67
C THR A 61 7.13 2.76 2.94
N GLY A 62 8.27 2.08 2.73
CA GLY A 62 8.32 0.91 1.85
C GLY A 62 8.14 1.30 0.38
N SER A 63 8.60 2.51 0.03
CA SER A 63 8.40 3.14 -1.28
C SER A 63 9.04 2.38 -2.44
N ALA A 64 10.06 1.57 -2.18
CA ALA A 64 10.72 0.73 -3.17
C ALA A 64 10.15 -0.69 -3.29
N GLY A 65 9.25 -1.07 -2.37
CA GLY A 65 8.53 -2.35 -2.45
C GLY A 65 7.50 -2.38 -3.59
N SER A 66 6.96 -3.57 -3.89
CA SER A 66 6.00 -3.75 -5.00
C SER A 66 4.74 -2.87 -4.85
N ILE A 67 4.19 -2.79 -3.64
CA ILE A 67 3.01 -1.96 -3.35
C ILE A 67 3.42 -0.49 -3.27
N GLY A 68 4.45 -0.17 -2.47
CA GLY A 68 4.89 1.20 -2.27
C GLY A 68 5.29 1.90 -3.57
N SER A 69 6.02 1.23 -4.47
CA SER A 69 6.42 1.80 -5.76
C SER A 69 5.24 2.12 -6.67
N GLU A 70 4.20 1.29 -6.62
CA GLU A 70 2.99 1.59 -7.38
C GLU A 70 2.19 2.73 -6.76
N MET A 71 2.09 2.78 -5.42
CA MET A 71 1.50 3.94 -4.73
C MET A 71 2.23 5.24 -5.09
N VAL A 72 3.57 5.22 -5.17
CA VAL A 72 4.35 6.39 -5.61
C VAL A 72 3.91 6.83 -7.01
N ARG A 73 3.80 5.90 -7.98
CA ARG A 73 3.38 6.23 -9.35
C ARG A 73 1.96 6.78 -9.41
N GLN A 74 1.05 6.18 -8.67
CA GLN A 74 -0.35 6.62 -8.68
C GLN A 74 -0.51 7.98 -8.00
N ILE A 75 0.07 8.17 -6.82
CA ILE A 75 -0.02 9.43 -6.07
C ILE A 75 0.64 10.59 -6.83
N ALA A 76 1.77 10.33 -7.52
CA ALA A 76 2.44 11.36 -8.31
C ALA A 76 1.55 11.98 -9.42
N LYS A 77 0.62 11.21 -9.99
CA LYS A 77 -0.34 11.70 -11.01
C LYS A 77 -1.26 12.82 -10.50
N TYR A 78 -1.45 12.91 -9.18
CA TYR A 78 -2.32 13.91 -8.56
C TYR A 78 -1.60 15.16 -8.10
N CYS A 79 -0.39 15.40 -8.59
CA CYS A 79 0.40 16.61 -8.35
C CYS A 79 0.52 16.99 -6.85
N PRO A 80 1.05 16.09 -5.99
CA PRO A 80 1.35 16.43 -4.62
C PRO A 80 2.41 17.55 -4.56
N ALA A 81 2.41 18.35 -3.50
CA ALA A 81 3.43 19.37 -3.30
C ALA A 81 4.82 18.77 -3.07
N GLU A 82 4.89 17.64 -2.38
CA GLU A 82 6.13 16.93 -2.11
C GLU A 82 5.86 15.46 -1.76
N LEU A 83 6.70 14.56 -2.27
CA LEU A 83 6.74 13.15 -1.91
C LEU A 83 7.97 12.87 -1.04
N ILE A 84 7.78 12.30 0.13
CA ILE A 84 8.84 11.84 1.01
C ILE A 84 8.84 10.31 0.98
N LEU A 85 9.82 9.74 0.29
CA LEU A 85 9.87 8.32 -0.06
C LEU A 85 10.93 7.62 0.78
N ILE A 86 10.50 6.69 1.64
CA ILE A 86 11.35 6.01 2.61
C ILE A 86 11.40 4.52 2.34
N ASP A 87 12.59 3.99 2.21
CA ASP A 87 12.86 2.55 2.18
C ASP A 87 14.21 2.24 2.81
N SER A 88 14.40 1.02 3.31
CA SER A 88 15.68 0.53 3.81
C SER A 88 16.56 -0.09 2.72
N ALA A 89 15.98 -0.45 1.59
CA ALA A 89 16.67 -1.07 0.46
C ALA A 89 17.22 0.01 -0.48
N GLU A 90 18.52 0.25 -0.44
CA GLU A 90 19.20 1.33 -1.18
C GLU A 90 19.00 1.20 -2.69
N THR A 91 19.34 0.06 -3.29
CA THR A 91 19.29 -0.13 -4.74
C THR A 91 17.87 0.04 -5.31
N PRO A 92 16.81 -0.62 -4.79
CA PRO A 92 15.46 -0.35 -5.26
C PRO A 92 15.00 1.09 -5.00
N GLN A 93 15.48 1.75 -3.95
CA GLN A 93 15.18 3.15 -3.68
C GLN A 93 15.83 4.09 -4.71
N HIS A 94 17.01 3.75 -5.20
CA HIS A 94 17.65 4.45 -6.31
C HIS A 94 16.82 4.35 -7.60
N ASP A 95 16.24 3.18 -7.89
CA ASP A 95 15.35 2.98 -9.04
C ASP A 95 14.09 3.87 -8.93
N ILE A 96 13.53 4.03 -7.74
CA ILE A 96 12.43 4.96 -7.49
C ILE A 96 12.84 6.41 -7.80
N ARG A 97 14.04 6.82 -7.38
CA ARG A 97 14.58 8.15 -7.68
C ARG A 97 14.69 8.39 -9.18
N LEU A 98 15.24 7.42 -9.91
CA LEU A 98 15.37 7.53 -11.39
C LEU A 98 13.99 7.55 -12.06
N MET A 99 13.06 6.74 -11.59
CA MET A 99 11.69 6.71 -12.09
C MET A 99 11.00 8.06 -11.88
N MET A 100 11.10 8.66 -10.69
CA MET A 100 10.54 9.98 -10.41
C MET A 100 11.16 11.06 -11.30
N ALA A 101 12.48 11.10 -11.43
CA ALA A 101 13.16 12.07 -12.29
C ALA A 101 12.75 11.96 -13.77
N LYS A 102 12.46 10.74 -14.25
CA LYS A 102 12.10 10.48 -15.65
C LYS A 102 10.62 10.70 -15.95
N GLN A 103 9.71 10.25 -15.05
CA GLN A 103 8.27 10.22 -15.32
C GLN A 103 7.50 11.41 -14.71
N PHE A 104 8.03 11.98 -13.64
CA PHE A 104 7.39 13.06 -12.87
C PHE A 104 8.41 14.14 -12.47
N PRO A 105 9.14 14.73 -13.45
CA PRO A 105 10.23 15.68 -13.17
C PRO A 105 9.76 16.96 -12.46
N GLU A 106 8.49 17.30 -12.56
CA GLU A 106 7.86 18.46 -11.92
C GLU A 106 7.51 18.22 -10.45
N ILE A 107 7.48 16.96 -10.00
CA ILE A 107 7.12 16.62 -8.61
C ILE A 107 8.38 16.63 -7.75
N LYS A 108 8.37 17.44 -6.70
CA LYS A 108 9.41 17.41 -5.68
C LYS A 108 9.35 16.09 -4.92
N ALA A 109 10.40 15.26 -5.06
CA ALA A 109 10.47 13.95 -4.42
C ALA A 109 11.81 13.77 -3.72
N GLU A 110 11.75 13.52 -2.41
CA GLU A 110 12.91 13.17 -1.58
C GLU A 110 12.95 11.67 -1.34
N THR A 111 14.00 11.02 -1.82
CA THR A 111 14.23 9.58 -1.60
C THR A 111 15.21 9.39 -0.44
N ILE A 112 14.76 8.77 0.62
CA ILE A 112 15.51 8.61 1.86
C ILE A 112 15.74 7.12 2.14
N VAL A 113 17.01 6.71 2.24
CA VAL A 113 17.37 5.35 2.63
C VAL A 113 17.51 5.31 4.15
N THR A 114 16.56 4.64 4.80
CA THR A 114 16.59 4.46 6.26
C THR A 114 15.58 3.40 6.71
N THR A 115 15.79 2.85 7.89
CA THR A 115 14.82 1.96 8.55
C THR A 115 13.76 2.75 9.32
N ILE A 116 12.52 2.29 9.26
CA ILE A 116 11.42 2.85 10.07
C ILE A 116 11.59 2.62 11.57
N CYS A 117 12.50 1.71 11.97
CA CYS A 117 12.79 1.40 13.37
C CYS A 117 13.69 2.44 14.06
N SER A 118 14.33 3.34 13.30
CA SER A 118 15.13 4.43 13.85
C SER A 118 14.25 5.59 14.28
N LYS A 119 13.82 5.60 15.56
CA LYS A 119 12.92 6.62 16.10
C LYS A 119 13.46 8.04 15.90
N SER A 120 14.74 8.29 16.20
CA SER A 120 15.34 9.60 16.04
C SER A 120 15.37 10.08 14.60
N ARG A 121 15.66 9.17 13.66
CA ARG A 121 15.67 9.48 12.23
C ARG A 121 14.27 9.75 11.71
N MET A 122 13.28 8.92 12.08
CA MET A 122 11.89 9.13 11.73
C MET A 122 11.36 10.45 12.29
N GLU A 123 11.65 10.75 13.55
CA GLU A 123 11.24 12.01 14.17
C GLU A 123 11.85 13.22 13.46
N HIS A 124 13.13 13.16 13.07
CA HIS A 124 13.76 14.22 12.28
C HIS A 124 13.03 14.42 10.93
N ILE A 125 12.68 13.34 10.24
CA ILE A 125 11.94 13.38 8.97
C ILE A 125 10.56 14.02 9.16
N PHE A 126 9.76 13.57 10.14
CA PHE A 126 8.46 14.15 10.41
C PHE A 126 8.55 15.65 10.76
N LYS A 127 9.53 16.03 11.56
CA LYS A 127 9.77 17.43 11.92
C LYS A 127 10.18 18.29 10.72
N THR A 128 11.00 17.76 9.84
CA THR A 128 11.53 18.50 8.67
C THR A 128 10.48 18.67 7.60
N TYR A 129 9.77 17.61 7.27
CA TYR A 129 8.85 17.60 6.11
C TYR A 129 7.40 17.86 6.49
N MET A 130 7.00 17.67 7.75
CA MET A 130 5.63 17.88 8.25
C MET A 130 4.57 17.30 7.29
N PRO A 131 4.55 15.97 7.06
CA PRO A 131 3.67 15.37 6.07
C PRO A 131 2.19 15.55 6.44
N ASP A 132 1.36 15.87 5.44
CA ASP A 132 -0.09 15.92 5.60
C ASP A 132 -0.69 14.51 5.67
N TYR A 133 -0.15 13.58 4.87
CA TYR A 133 -0.59 12.19 4.79
C TYR A 133 0.58 11.22 4.87
N VAL A 134 0.34 10.07 5.48
CA VAL A 134 1.30 8.96 5.55
C VAL A 134 0.66 7.71 4.96
N PHE A 135 1.35 7.10 3.99
CA PHE A 135 1.04 5.78 3.47
C PHE A 135 2.12 4.80 3.91
N HIS A 136 1.74 3.87 4.76
CA HIS A 136 2.68 2.96 5.39
C HIS A 136 2.60 1.57 4.76
N ALA A 137 3.51 1.30 3.80
CA ALA A 137 3.65 0.01 3.12
C ALA A 137 4.92 -0.77 3.52
N ALA A 138 5.78 -0.19 4.36
CA ALA A 138 6.97 -0.88 4.85
C ALA A 138 6.58 -2.05 5.78
N ALA A 139 6.96 -3.27 5.40
CA ALA A 139 6.79 -4.45 6.23
C ALA A 139 7.65 -5.62 5.70
N TYR A 140 8.08 -6.49 6.58
CA TYR A 140 8.55 -7.83 6.22
C TYR A 140 7.33 -8.73 6.01
N LYS A 141 7.21 -9.33 4.80
CA LYS A 141 5.98 -10.00 4.35
C LYS A 141 6.12 -11.50 4.04
N HIS A 142 7.34 -12.00 3.92
CA HIS A 142 7.59 -13.39 3.55
C HIS A 142 7.42 -14.31 4.75
N VAL A 143 6.35 -15.10 4.75
CA VAL A 143 5.98 -15.97 5.88
C VAL A 143 7.12 -16.89 6.30
N PRO A 144 7.76 -17.71 5.42
CA PRO A 144 8.84 -18.61 5.84
C PRO A 144 10.03 -17.86 6.46
N MET A 145 10.37 -16.69 5.93
CA MET A 145 11.47 -15.88 6.49
C MET A 145 11.13 -15.37 7.89
N MET A 146 9.88 -14.98 8.13
CA MET A 146 9.48 -14.43 9.43
C MET A 146 9.25 -15.51 10.48
N GLU A 147 8.90 -16.72 10.09
CA GLU A 147 8.90 -17.87 11.00
C GLU A 147 10.31 -18.15 11.56
N ASN A 148 11.33 -18.04 10.72
CA ASN A 148 12.73 -18.21 11.14
C ASN A 148 13.32 -16.97 11.82
N ASN A 149 12.69 -15.78 11.68
CA ASN A 149 13.18 -14.51 12.20
C ASN A 149 12.06 -13.73 12.91
N PRO A 150 11.43 -14.27 13.96
CA PRO A 150 10.27 -13.65 14.60
C PRO A 150 10.60 -12.28 15.24
N CYS A 151 11.79 -12.12 15.80
CA CYS A 151 12.22 -10.86 16.41
C CYS A 151 12.28 -9.73 15.36
N GLU A 152 12.80 -10.03 14.18
CA GLU A 152 12.86 -9.07 13.07
C GLU A 152 11.47 -8.66 12.60
N SER A 153 10.53 -9.62 12.55
CA SER A 153 9.13 -9.35 12.23
C SER A 153 8.50 -8.39 13.24
N ILE A 154 8.70 -8.62 14.53
CA ILE A 154 8.18 -7.75 15.60
C ILE A 154 8.85 -6.39 15.56
N GLN A 155 10.17 -6.35 15.44
CA GLN A 155 10.90 -5.08 15.43
C GLN A 155 10.51 -4.22 14.22
N ASN A 156 10.54 -4.77 13.01
CA ASN A 156 10.22 -4.00 11.83
C ASN A 156 8.73 -3.70 11.72
N ASN A 157 7.88 -4.74 11.77
CA ASN A 157 6.47 -4.55 11.52
C ASN A 157 5.77 -3.84 12.69
N VAL A 158 5.94 -4.33 13.92
CA VAL A 158 5.20 -3.80 15.09
C VAL A 158 5.83 -2.51 15.60
N TYR A 159 7.13 -2.57 15.97
CA TYR A 159 7.79 -1.40 16.56
C TYR A 159 7.94 -0.26 15.56
N GLY A 160 8.30 -0.56 14.29
CA GLY A 160 8.34 0.43 13.22
C GLY A 160 6.99 1.10 12.98
N THR A 161 5.89 0.33 12.89
CA THR A 161 4.54 0.88 12.75
C THR A 161 4.16 1.77 13.95
N LYS A 162 4.49 1.32 15.18
CA LYS A 162 4.25 2.11 16.39
C LYS A 162 4.95 3.47 16.32
N ILE A 163 6.24 3.50 15.98
CA ILE A 163 7.00 4.75 15.84
C ILE A 163 6.31 5.71 14.87
N LEU A 164 5.95 5.22 13.68
CA LEU A 164 5.34 6.05 12.64
C LEU A 164 3.96 6.57 13.07
N ALA A 165 3.13 5.72 13.69
CA ALA A 165 1.80 6.10 14.15
C ALA A 165 1.86 7.16 15.27
N ASP A 166 2.75 6.98 16.24
CA ASP A 166 2.97 7.95 17.33
C ASP A 166 3.46 9.31 16.78
N LEU A 167 4.38 9.28 15.83
CA LEU A 167 4.89 10.49 15.17
C LEU A 167 3.80 11.15 14.30
N ALA A 168 2.95 10.38 13.66
CA ALA A 168 1.83 10.93 12.89
C ALA A 168 0.90 11.76 13.78
N VAL A 169 0.55 11.26 14.96
CA VAL A 169 -0.24 12.02 15.94
C VAL A 169 0.54 13.24 16.44
N LYS A 170 1.80 13.05 16.82
CA LYS A 170 2.64 14.13 17.37
C LYS A 170 2.80 15.31 16.42
N TYR A 171 2.95 15.04 15.12
CA TYR A 171 3.20 16.06 14.09
C TYR A 171 1.95 16.43 13.28
N GLY A 172 0.75 16.05 13.73
CA GLY A 172 -0.52 16.50 13.16
C GLY A 172 -0.79 15.99 11.74
N VAL A 173 -0.35 14.78 11.43
CA VAL A 173 -0.72 14.10 10.16
C VAL A 173 -2.23 13.94 10.11
N LYS A 174 -2.85 14.35 9.01
CA LYS A 174 -4.32 14.30 8.86
C LYS A 174 -4.82 12.86 8.71
N LYS A 175 -4.15 12.06 7.89
CA LYS A 175 -4.53 10.66 7.66
C LYS A 175 -3.31 9.77 7.59
N PHE A 176 -3.36 8.65 8.29
CA PHE A 176 -2.37 7.58 8.27
C PHE A 176 -3.02 6.32 7.69
N VAL A 177 -2.58 5.90 6.51
CA VAL A 177 -3.08 4.71 5.83
C VAL A 177 -2.07 3.58 5.99
N MET A 178 -2.47 2.54 6.71
CA MET A 178 -1.64 1.34 6.92
C MET A 178 -2.03 0.24 5.95
N ILE A 179 -1.05 -0.25 5.23
CA ILE A 179 -1.21 -1.43 4.38
C ILE A 179 -1.08 -2.70 5.23
N SER A 180 -2.11 -3.52 5.21
CA SER A 180 -2.17 -4.82 5.88
C SER A 180 -2.45 -5.96 4.89
N THR A 181 -2.73 -7.13 5.38
CA THR A 181 -2.89 -8.36 4.60
C THR A 181 -4.08 -9.18 5.10
N ASP A 182 -4.64 -10.01 4.23
CA ASP A 182 -5.61 -11.05 4.58
C ASP A 182 -5.09 -12.00 5.68
N LYS A 183 -3.77 -12.25 5.69
CA LYS A 183 -3.08 -13.09 6.68
C LYS A 183 -3.11 -12.53 8.11
N ALA A 184 -3.54 -11.27 8.29
CA ALA A 184 -3.82 -10.67 9.60
C ALA A 184 -5.21 -11.05 10.14
N VAL A 185 -6.07 -11.69 9.33
CA VAL A 185 -7.36 -12.23 9.76
C VAL A 185 -7.15 -13.65 10.28
N ASN A 186 -7.45 -13.88 11.56
CA ASN A 186 -7.19 -15.15 12.23
C ASN A 186 -5.77 -15.69 11.96
N PRO A 187 -4.73 -14.96 12.35
CA PRO A 187 -3.37 -15.23 11.92
C PRO A 187 -2.85 -16.57 12.46
N THR A 188 -2.26 -17.37 11.60
CA THR A 188 -1.66 -18.69 11.92
C THR A 188 -0.14 -18.71 11.77
N ASN A 189 0.47 -17.53 11.54
CA ASN A 189 1.91 -17.39 11.33
C ASN A 189 2.43 -16.07 11.91
N VAL A 190 3.74 -16.00 12.17
CA VAL A 190 4.41 -14.85 12.79
C VAL A 190 4.17 -13.55 12.02
N MET A 191 4.28 -13.61 10.70
CA MET A 191 4.07 -12.40 9.86
C MET A 191 2.63 -11.90 9.98
N GLY A 192 1.63 -12.78 9.87
CA GLY A 192 0.22 -12.42 10.05
C GLY A 192 -0.08 -11.89 11.46
N CYS A 193 0.48 -12.52 12.51
CA CYS A 193 0.39 -12.05 13.89
C CYS A 193 0.97 -10.64 14.03
N SER A 194 2.16 -10.39 13.49
CA SER A 194 2.80 -9.07 13.57
C SER A 194 1.94 -7.98 12.92
N LYS A 195 1.36 -8.26 11.75
CA LYS A 195 0.44 -7.34 11.07
C LYS A 195 -0.86 -7.13 11.85
N ARG A 196 -1.40 -8.19 12.49
CA ARG A 196 -2.58 -8.07 13.35
C ARG A 196 -2.32 -7.18 14.56
N ILE A 197 -1.16 -7.31 15.19
CA ILE A 197 -0.75 -6.43 16.31
C ILE A 197 -0.67 -4.97 15.84
N CYS A 198 -0.12 -4.70 14.64
CA CYS A 198 -0.11 -3.36 14.04
C CYS A 198 -1.52 -2.80 13.87
N GLU A 199 -2.45 -3.61 13.32
CA GLU A 199 -3.85 -3.20 13.15
C GLU A 199 -4.50 -2.83 14.49
N ILE A 200 -4.34 -3.67 15.52
CA ILE A 200 -4.89 -3.43 16.85
C ILE A 200 -4.32 -2.14 17.41
N TYR A 201 -3.00 -1.92 17.31
CA TYR A 201 -2.35 -0.70 17.79
C TYR A 201 -2.90 0.55 17.10
N VAL A 202 -2.93 0.56 15.77
CA VAL A 202 -3.39 1.68 14.97
C VAL A 202 -4.87 2.00 15.24
N GLN A 203 -5.72 0.96 15.34
CA GLN A 203 -7.14 1.11 15.66
C GLN A 203 -7.36 1.65 17.09
N SER A 204 -6.60 1.14 18.06
CA SER A 204 -6.65 1.63 19.44
C SER A 204 -6.23 3.09 19.55
N LEU A 205 -5.17 3.47 18.84
CA LEU A 205 -4.70 4.85 18.78
C LEU A 205 -5.73 5.77 18.10
N ASN A 206 -6.36 5.32 17.00
CA ASN A 206 -7.45 6.04 16.34
C ASN A 206 -8.62 6.29 17.28
N LYS A 207 -9.00 5.28 18.07
CA LYS A 207 -10.05 5.40 19.08
C LYS A 207 -9.65 6.42 20.17
N ALA A 208 -8.44 6.31 20.70
CA ALA A 208 -7.94 7.21 21.73
C ALA A 208 -7.88 8.68 21.26
N VAL A 209 -7.52 8.93 20.01
CA VAL A 209 -7.55 10.27 19.40
C VAL A 209 -8.99 10.76 19.25
N LYS A 210 -9.91 9.94 18.75
CA LYS A 210 -11.32 10.30 18.59
C LYS A 210 -12.03 10.61 19.92
N GLU A 211 -11.68 9.89 20.98
CA GLU A 211 -12.21 10.07 22.33
C GLU A 211 -11.51 11.20 23.13
N GLY A 212 -10.50 11.86 22.53
CA GLY A 212 -9.75 12.93 23.17
C GLY A 212 -8.79 12.47 24.28
N ILE A 213 -8.58 11.17 24.46
CA ILE A 213 -7.61 10.60 25.41
C ILE A 213 -6.19 10.93 24.98
N VAL A 214 -5.95 10.88 23.65
CA VAL A 214 -4.69 11.31 23.04
C VAL A 214 -4.97 12.58 22.25
N LYS A 215 -4.23 13.64 22.52
CA LYS A 215 -4.39 14.91 21.80
C LYS A 215 -3.86 14.76 20.36
N GLY A 216 -4.73 15.02 19.39
CA GLY A 216 -4.39 14.97 17.97
C GLY A 216 -5.66 14.93 17.10
N GLU A 217 -5.47 14.94 15.78
CA GLU A 217 -6.55 14.90 14.80
C GLU A 217 -6.35 13.81 13.74
N THR A 218 -5.29 13.01 13.90
CA THR A 218 -4.92 11.99 12.91
C THR A 218 -5.99 10.92 12.78
N GLN A 219 -6.48 10.71 11.56
CA GLN A 219 -7.34 9.59 11.23
C GLN A 219 -6.50 8.41 10.76
N PHE A 220 -6.76 7.25 11.33
CA PHE A 220 -6.07 6.01 10.95
C PHE A 220 -6.99 5.12 10.12
N VAL A 221 -6.49 4.67 8.97
CA VAL A 221 -7.17 3.75 8.07
C VAL A 221 -6.28 2.51 7.87
N THR A 222 -6.88 1.34 7.91
CA THR A 222 -6.20 0.08 7.62
C THR A 222 -6.84 -0.56 6.41
N THR A 223 -6.02 -0.87 5.40
CA THR A 223 -6.46 -1.59 4.20
C THR A 223 -5.83 -2.98 4.19
N ARG A 224 -6.63 -4.02 3.90
CA ARG A 224 -6.16 -5.40 3.79
C ARG A 224 -6.19 -5.84 2.35
N PHE A 225 -5.11 -6.47 1.94
CA PHE A 225 -4.99 -7.07 0.62
C PHE A 225 -4.80 -8.58 0.73
N GLY A 226 -5.45 -9.30 -0.16
CA GLY A 226 -5.14 -10.67 -0.46
C GLY A 226 -3.93 -10.77 -1.41
N ASN A 227 -3.86 -11.84 -2.18
CA ASN A 227 -2.85 -11.96 -3.23
C ASN A 227 -3.16 -10.97 -4.36
N VAL A 228 -2.22 -10.07 -4.61
CA VAL A 228 -2.30 -9.14 -5.73
C VAL A 228 -1.83 -9.87 -6.98
N LEU A 229 -2.76 -10.29 -7.83
CA LEU A 229 -2.49 -11.10 -9.01
C LEU A 229 -1.96 -10.27 -10.18
N VAL A 230 -2.34 -8.98 -10.27
CA VAL A 230 -1.95 -8.07 -11.35
C VAL A 230 -1.61 -6.69 -10.78
N LYS A 231 -0.53 -6.07 -11.25
CA LYS A 231 -0.13 -4.71 -10.84
C LYS A 231 -1.21 -3.65 -11.05
N LYS A 232 -2.11 -3.83 -12.02
CA LYS A 232 -3.23 -2.91 -12.32
C LYS A 232 -4.30 -2.84 -11.22
N SER A 233 -4.42 -3.87 -10.36
CA SER A 233 -5.41 -3.86 -9.27
C SER A 233 -5.04 -2.93 -8.10
N ILE A 234 -3.93 -2.19 -8.21
CA ILE A 234 -3.48 -1.24 -7.19
C ILE A 234 -4.14 0.15 -7.37
N ASP A 235 -4.78 0.40 -8.49
CA ASP A 235 -5.46 1.68 -8.75
C ASP A 235 -6.58 1.98 -7.72
N ALA A 236 -7.14 0.96 -7.09
CA ALA A 236 -8.16 1.06 -6.04
C ALA A 236 -7.62 1.42 -4.63
N PHE A 237 -6.31 1.66 -4.49
CA PHE A 237 -5.66 1.82 -3.19
C PHE A 237 -5.67 3.21 -2.59
N VAL A 238 -5.87 4.20 -3.40
CA VAL A 238 -5.70 5.59 -2.96
C VAL A 238 -6.95 6.13 -2.27
N LEU A 239 -7.97 5.30 -2.16
CA LEU A 239 -9.26 5.59 -1.54
C LEU A 239 -9.40 4.83 -0.22
#